data_35fb9ed803823056549631b577a72480
#
_entry.id   35fb9ed803823056549631b577a72480
#
_cell.length_a   1.000
_cell.length_b   1.000
_cell.length_c   1.000
_cell.angle_alpha   90.00
_cell.angle_beta   90.00
_cell.angle_gamma   90.00
#
_symmetry.space_group_name_H-M   'P 1'
#
loop_
_entity.id
_entity.type
_entity.pdbx_description
1 polymer ?
#
loop_
_entity_poly.entity_id
_entity_poly.type
_entity_poly.pdbx_seq_one_letter_code
_entity_poly.pdbx_strand_id
1 'polypeptide(L)'
;WVIHFARLIGLPLVVVARPGLGTINHTLLTLHAARSAGLHVAAVVINRYPGDAAPFDPSVAANPAQIGLRGKVDRVVLVTDEPDNDVEEATLAPAAETIIAQVPWAQIAGL
;
A
#
# COMPACT_ATOMS: atom_id res chain seq x y z
N TRP A 1 5.41 20.54 0.09
CA TRP A 1 4.71 19.40 0.71
C TRP A 1 4.38 18.36 -0.37
N VAL A 2 4.55 17.08 -0.06
CA VAL A 2 4.28 15.97 -1.00
C VAL A 2 2.90 16.07 -1.64
N ILE A 3 1.90 16.50 -0.89
CA ILE A 3 0.53 16.63 -1.39
C ILE A 3 0.39 17.69 -2.51
N HIS A 4 1.17 18.76 -2.46
CA HIS A 4 1.18 19.77 -3.53
C HIS A 4 1.81 19.23 -4.80
N PHE A 5 2.89 18.47 -4.66
CA PHE A 5 3.55 17.79 -5.77
C PHE A 5 2.62 16.76 -6.43
N ALA A 6 1.95 15.92 -5.62
CA ALA A 6 0.97 14.96 -6.12
C ALA A 6 -0.16 15.62 -6.92
N ARG A 7 -0.65 16.79 -6.47
CA ARG A 7 -1.65 17.56 -7.21
C ARG A 7 -1.14 18.08 -8.54
N LEU A 8 0.13 18.49 -8.62
CA LEU A 8 0.72 18.94 -9.87
C LEU A 8 0.86 17.83 -10.90
N ILE A 9 1.20 16.62 -10.43
CA ILE A 9 1.33 15.46 -11.31
C ILE A 9 -0.04 15.01 -11.83
N GLY A 10 -1.09 15.08 -11.00
CA GLY A 10 -2.45 14.74 -11.39
C GLY A 10 -2.72 13.24 -11.61
N LEU A 11 -1.81 12.37 -11.22
CA LEU A 11 -1.98 10.92 -11.30
C LEU A 11 -2.69 10.36 -10.06
N PRO A 12 -3.38 9.22 -10.20
CA PRO A 12 -3.90 8.47 -9.06
C PRO A 12 -2.79 8.08 -8.08
N LEU A 13 -3.10 8.13 -6.79
CA LEU A 13 -2.14 7.79 -5.74
C LEU A 13 -2.21 6.31 -5.38
N VAL A 14 -1.06 5.73 -5.15
CA VAL A 14 -0.89 4.50 -4.40
C VAL A 14 -0.27 4.86 -3.06
N VAL A 15 -0.98 4.58 -1.98
CA VAL A 15 -0.49 4.84 -0.62
C VAL A 15 0.22 3.61 -0.10
N VAL A 16 1.49 3.75 0.24
CA VAL A 16 2.28 2.66 0.82
C VAL A 16 2.27 2.77 2.34
N ALA A 17 1.80 1.72 3.00
CA ALA A 17 1.67 1.61 4.44
C ALA A 17 2.58 0.49 5.00
N ARG A 18 2.91 0.56 6.28
CA ARG A 18 3.58 -0.52 7.02
C ARG A 18 2.56 -1.44 7.69
N PRO A 19 2.90 -2.70 8.04
CA PRO A 19 1.92 -3.63 8.61
C PRO A 19 1.64 -3.42 10.11
N GLY A 20 2.59 -2.85 10.87
CA GLY A 20 2.59 -2.85 12.33
C GLY A 20 1.70 -1.82 13.01
N LEU A 21 1.86 -1.70 14.30
CA LEU A 21 1.08 -0.81 15.18
C LEU A 21 1.01 0.63 14.66
N GLY A 22 -0.17 1.21 14.71
CA GLY A 22 -0.44 2.59 14.28
C GLY A 22 -0.76 2.71 12.78
N THR A 23 -0.61 1.64 11.99
CA THR A 23 -0.81 1.71 10.54
C THR A 23 -2.21 2.13 10.14
N ILE A 24 -3.25 1.65 10.82
CA ILE A 24 -4.64 2.04 10.54
C ILE A 24 -4.78 3.55 10.64
N ASN A 25 -4.36 4.12 11.77
CA ASN A 25 -4.49 5.57 12.00
C ASN A 25 -3.70 6.39 10.97
N HIS A 26 -2.43 6.04 10.73
CA HIS A 26 -1.58 6.77 9.78
C HIS A 26 -2.14 6.66 8.35
N THR A 27 -2.59 5.48 7.96
CA THR A 27 -3.15 5.28 6.62
C THR A 27 -4.46 6.05 6.46
N LEU A 28 -5.38 5.97 7.42
CA LEU A 28 -6.65 6.71 7.35
C LEU A 28 -6.44 8.22 7.31
N LEU A 29 -5.49 8.77 8.07
CA LEU A 29 -5.13 10.19 8.01
C LEU A 29 -4.57 10.57 6.63
N THR A 30 -3.71 9.74 6.05
CA THR A 30 -3.16 9.95 4.71
C THR A 30 -4.26 9.94 3.66
N LEU A 31 -5.16 8.95 3.71
CA LEU A 31 -6.32 8.86 2.81
C LEU A 31 -7.23 10.08 2.92
N HIS A 32 -7.49 10.52 4.16
CA HIS A 32 -8.29 11.71 4.41
C HIS A 32 -7.63 12.96 3.81
N ALA A 33 -6.34 13.17 4.06
CA ALA A 33 -5.61 14.31 3.54
C ALA A 33 -5.58 14.31 2.01
N ALA A 34 -5.30 13.16 1.39
CA ALA A 34 -5.28 13.02 -0.06
C ALA A 34 -6.64 13.38 -0.69
N ARG A 35 -7.72 12.81 -0.17
CA ARG A 35 -9.07 13.08 -0.67
C ARG A 35 -9.52 14.51 -0.45
N SER A 36 -9.19 15.10 0.71
CA SER A 36 -9.47 16.52 1.00
C SER A 36 -8.75 17.47 0.04
N ALA A 37 -7.61 17.01 -0.52
CA ALA A 37 -6.90 17.74 -1.56
C ALA A 37 -7.39 17.44 -2.99
N GLY A 38 -8.47 16.67 -3.14
CA GLY A 38 -9.04 16.30 -4.44
C GLY A 38 -8.25 15.21 -5.18
N LEU A 39 -7.39 14.46 -4.49
CA LEU A 39 -6.61 13.39 -5.09
C LEU A 39 -7.37 12.06 -5.05
N HIS A 40 -7.30 11.33 -6.16
CA HIS A 40 -7.83 9.97 -6.23
C HIS A 40 -6.81 8.99 -5.64
N VAL A 41 -7.26 8.15 -4.71
CA VAL A 41 -6.45 7.04 -4.18
C VAL A 41 -6.91 5.74 -4.83
N ALA A 42 -6.04 5.17 -5.64
CA ALA A 42 -6.32 3.97 -6.42
C ALA A 42 -6.11 2.67 -5.64
N ALA A 43 -5.15 2.67 -4.72
CA ALA A 43 -4.84 1.52 -3.89
C ALA A 43 -4.09 1.90 -2.62
N VAL A 44 -4.12 0.99 -1.64
CA VAL A 44 -3.18 0.96 -0.52
C VAL A 44 -2.33 -0.30 -0.65
N VAL A 45 -1.03 -0.15 -0.53
CA VAL A 45 -0.06 -1.25 -0.49
C VAL A 45 0.48 -1.36 0.93
N ILE A 46 0.30 -2.50 1.57
CA ILE A 46 0.93 -2.77 2.85
C ILE A 46 2.23 -3.51 2.56
N ASN A 47 3.34 -2.77 2.67
CA ASN A 47 4.67 -3.27 2.38
C ASN A 47 5.31 -3.94 3.60
N ARG A 48 6.18 -4.91 3.37
CA ARG A 48 6.80 -5.75 4.41
C ARG A 48 5.76 -6.45 5.28
N TYR A 49 4.71 -6.95 4.66
CA TYR A 49 3.72 -7.73 5.38
C TYR A 49 4.35 -9.07 5.79
N PRO A 50 4.30 -9.45 7.08
CA PRO A 50 4.86 -10.72 7.51
C PRO A 50 4.11 -11.86 6.82
N GLY A 51 4.85 -12.76 6.13
CA GLY A 51 4.29 -13.86 5.33
C GLY A 51 3.43 -14.79 6.17
N ASP A 52 4.02 -15.83 6.70
CA ASP A 52 3.30 -16.90 7.38
C ASP A 52 2.82 -16.55 8.78
N ALA A 53 2.11 -15.47 8.89
CA ALA A 53 1.48 -15.08 10.10
C ALA A 53 2.40 -14.37 11.08
N ALA A 54 2.06 -13.27 11.45
CA ALA A 54 2.45 -12.81 12.77
C ALA A 54 1.70 -13.64 13.82
N PRO A 55 2.19 -14.78 14.25
CA PRO A 55 1.48 -15.56 15.25
C PRO A 55 1.41 -14.84 16.60
N PHE A 56 2.07 -13.70 16.70
CA PHE A 56 2.24 -12.92 17.94
C PHE A 56 1.52 -11.57 17.94
N ASP A 57 1.03 -11.09 16.79
CA ASP A 57 0.29 -9.82 16.73
C ASP A 57 -0.98 -9.95 15.89
N PRO A 58 -2.12 -10.27 16.52
CA PRO A 58 -3.41 -10.37 15.83
C PRO A 58 -3.82 -9.08 15.11
N SER A 59 -3.28 -7.92 15.53
CA SER A 59 -3.61 -6.64 14.90
C SER A 59 -3.06 -6.57 13.48
N VAL A 60 -1.90 -7.16 13.22
CA VAL A 60 -1.29 -7.19 11.89
C VAL A 60 -2.20 -7.92 10.90
N ALA A 61 -2.75 -9.06 11.29
CA ALA A 61 -3.67 -9.82 10.44
C ALA A 61 -4.97 -9.06 10.14
N ALA A 62 -5.47 -8.28 11.09
CA ALA A 62 -6.71 -7.52 10.94
C ALA A 62 -6.53 -6.18 10.18
N ASN A 63 -5.32 -5.62 10.17
CA ASN A 63 -5.06 -4.28 9.64
C ASN A 63 -5.47 -4.11 8.16
N PRO A 64 -5.22 -5.05 7.23
CA PRO A 64 -5.62 -4.89 5.83
C PRO A 64 -7.13 -4.73 5.68
N ALA A 65 -7.91 -5.59 6.33
CA ALA A 65 -9.37 -5.52 6.28
C ALA A 65 -9.91 -4.22 6.90
N GLN A 66 -9.33 -3.79 8.02
CA GLN A 66 -9.72 -2.54 8.68
C GLN A 66 -9.37 -1.31 7.84
N ILE A 67 -8.23 -1.29 7.16
CA ILE A 67 -7.84 -0.21 6.25
C ILE A 67 -8.80 -0.17 5.05
N GLY A 68 -9.10 -1.30 4.43
CA GLY A 68 -10.05 -1.36 3.33
C GLY A 68 -11.42 -0.84 3.71
N LEU A 69 -11.98 -1.37 4.80
CA LEU A 69 -13.32 -1.04 5.26
C LEU A 69 -13.44 0.42 5.70
N ARG A 70 -12.60 0.85 6.65
CA ARG A 70 -12.67 2.21 7.23
C ARG A 70 -12.14 3.27 6.29
N GLY A 71 -11.11 2.91 5.50
CA GLY A 71 -10.54 3.79 4.49
C GLY A 71 -11.37 3.89 3.23
N LYS A 72 -12.41 3.06 3.06
CA LYS A 72 -13.19 2.96 1.81
C LYS A 72 -12.27 2.84 0.60
N VAL A 73 -11.36 1.87 0.67
CA VAL A 73 -10.39 1.56 -0.37
C VAL A 73 -10.73 0.19 -0.93
N ASP A 74 -11.06 0.14 -2.21
CA ASP A 74 -11.47 -1.09 -2.88
C ASP A 74 -10.30 -2.06 -3.07
N ARG A 75 -9.07 -1.54 -3.07
CA ARG A 75 -7.88 -2.34 -3.33
C ARG A 75 -6.82 -2.14 -2.24
N VAL A 76 -6.64 -3.19 -1.45
CA VAL A 76 -5.54 -3.31 -0.49
C VAL A 76 -4.65 -4.46 -0.94
N VAL A 77 -3.38 -4.18 -1.22
CA VAL A 77 -2.38 -5.13 -1.71
C VAL A 77 -1.38 -5.41 -0.60
N LEU A 78 -1.06 -6.67 -0.38
CA LEU A 78 -0.05 -7.09 0.59
C LEU A 78 1.24 -7.45 -0.15
N VAL A 79 2.34 -6.85 0.25
CA VAL A 79 3.69 -7.17 -0.23
C VAL A 79 4.43 -7.81 0.92
N THR A 80 4.75 -9.09 0.79
CA THR A 80 5.48 -9.84 1.81
C THR A 80 6.88 -9.31 2.01
N ASP A 81 7.38 -9.44 3.23
CA ASP A 81 8.77 -9.12 3.55
C ASP A 81 9.65 -10.28 3.07
N GLU A 82 10.45 -10.01 2.06
CA GLU A 82 11.38 -10.98 1.48
C GLU A 82 12.80 -10.66 1.98
N PRO A 83 13.42 -11.58 2.73
CA PRO A 83 14.74 -11.34 3.32
C PRO A 83 15.86 -11.13 2.29
N ASP A 84 15.66 -11.64 1.06
CA ASP A 84 16.68 -11.63 0.00
C ASP A 84 16.50 -10.47 -1.01
N ASN A 85 15.75 -9.44 -0.65
CA ASN A 85 15.69 -8.22 -1.47
C ASN A 85 17.03 -7.47 -1.41
N ASP A 86 17.94 -7.82 -2.29
CA ASP A 86 19.18 -7.08 -2.45
C ASP A 86 18.96 -5.89 -3.39
N VAL A 87 18.96 -4.71 -2.78
CA VAL A 87 18.77 -3.44 -3.50
C VAL A 87 19.95 -3.14 -4.43
N GLU A 88 21.13 -3.71 -4.17
CA GLU A 88 22.34 -3.47 -4.96
C GLU A 88 22.30 -4.23 -6.30
N GLU A 89 21.69 -5.41 -6.35
CA GLU A 89 21.55 -6.17 -7.59
C GLU A 89 20.37 -5.79 -8.47
N ALA A 90 19.49 -4.90 -8.02
CA ALA A 90 18.27 -4.50 -8.72
C ALA A 90 17.39 -5.69 -9.19
N THR A 91 17.52 -6.82 -8.54
CA THR A 91 16.71 -8.00 -8.77
C THR A 91 15.42 -7.91 -7.97
N LEU A 92 14.29 -7.96 -8.67
CA LEU A 92 12.99 -8.10 -8.01
C LEU A 92 12.87 -9.52 -7.47
N ALA A 93 12.54 -9.66 -6.19
CA ALA A 93 12.18 -10.96 -5.65
C ALA A 93 10.99 -11.56 -6.43
N PRO A 94 10.95 -12.87 -6.65
CA PRO A 94 9.85 -13.52 -7.38
C PRO A 94 8.47 -13.20 -6.85
N ALA A 95 8.34 -12.99 -5.53
CA ALA A 95 7.10 -12.56 -4.91
C ALA A 95 6.69 -11.15 -5.35
N ALA A 96 7.63 -10.23 -5.51
CA ALA A 96 7.36 -8.88 -6.01
C ALA A 96 6.87 -8.90 -7.46
N GLU A 97 7.46 -9.71 -8.31
CA GLU A 97 7.01 -9.91 -9.69
C GLU A 97 5.58 -10.45 -9.74
N THR A 98 5.27 -11.44 -8.90
CA THR A 98 3.93 -12.03 -8.79
C THR A 98 2.90 -10.98 -8.35
N ILE A 99 3.22 -10.15 -7.38
CA ILE A 99 2.34 -9.08 -6.89
C ILE A 99 2.15 -8.01 -7.96
N ILE A 100 3.23 -7.59 -8.62
CA ILE A 100 3.16 -6.62 -9.72
C ILE A 100 2.27 -7.16 -10.84
N ALA A 101 2.40 -8.44 -11.20
CA ALA A 101 1.58 -9.07 -12.23
C ALA A 101 0.09 -9.19 -11.85
N GLN A 102 -0.25 -9.32 -10.57
CA GLN A 102 -1.62 -9.44 -10.09
C GLN A 102 -2.34 -8.08 -9.95
N VAL A 103 -1.63 -6.98 -9.93
CA VAL A 103 -2.21 -5.65 -9.80
C VAL A 103 -2.36 -5.01 -11.18
N PRO A 104 -3.55 -4.63 -11.62
CA PRO A 104 -3.75 -4.00 -12.93
C PRO A 104 -3.28 -2.54 -12.92
N TRP A 105 -1.99 -2.33 -12.85
CA TRP A 105 -1.36 -1.01 -12.73
C TRP A 105 -1.74 -0.05 -13.85
N ALA A 106 -1.86 -0.57 -15.07
CA ALA A 106 -2.30 0.23 -16.22
C ALA A 106 -3.71 0.81 -16.00
N GLN A 107 -4.66 -0.01 -15.51
CA GLN A 107 -6.01 0.46 -15.20
C GLN A 107 -6.01 1.47 -14.03
N ILE A 108 -5.16 1.23 -13.03
CA ILE A 108 -4.99 2.15 -11.89
C ILE A 108 -4.47 3.50 -12.37
N ALA A 109 -3.52 3.51 -13.30
CA ALA A 109 -2.94 4.72 -13.88
C ALA A 109 -3.88 5.40 -14.91
N GLY A 110 -5.01 4.78 -15.26
CA GLY A 110 -5.90 5.32 -16.27
C GLY A 110 -5.40 5.12 -17.71
N LEU A 111 -4.55 4.13 -17.91
CA LEU A 111 -3.99 3.77 -19.22
C LEU A 111 -4.77 2.64 -19.90
#